data_023fda77c6785f6adeb3fc93cf27bc29
#
_entry.id   023fda77c6785f6adeb3fc93cf27bc29
#
_cell.length_a   1.000
_cell.length_b   1.000
_cell.length_c   1.000
_cell.angle_alpha   90.00
_cell.angle_beta   90.00
_cell.angle_gamma   90.00
#
_symmetry.space_group_name_H-M   'P 1'
#
loop_
_entity.id
_entity.type
_entity.pdbx_description
1 polymer ?
#
loop_
_entity_poly.entity_id
_entity_poly.type
_entity_poly.pdbx_seq_one_letter_code
_entity_poly.pdbx_strand_id
1 'polypeptide(L)'
;SKSSGVSIPLIGVVTAGQPIFAYENYEDYYTFPAGEFRGEDLFMLRVEGTSMIDAGIMDGDKIIVRRQQTAENGEIVVALVDDSATVKRFYRKDGHIVLHPENEALSDMIFEDGEVSILGKVVGLMRNYRS
;
A
#
# COMPACT_ATOMS: atom_id res chain seq x y z
N SER A 1 25.90 21.59 2.98
CA SER A 1 25.15 20.68 3.62
C SER A 1 24.86 19.48 2.78
N LYS A 2 24.54 18.49 3.38
CA LYS A 2 24.28 17.39 2.71
C LYS A 2 22.91 17.13 2.71
N SER A 3 22.36 16.94 1.65
CA SER A 3 21.06 16.48 1.60
C SER A 3 21.11 15.04 1.84
N SER A 4 20.38 14.58 2.72
CA SER A 4 20.29 13.19 2.95
C SER A 4 19.12 12.65 2.26
N GLY A 5 19.23 11.51 1.70
CA GLY A 5 18.12 10.80 1.15
C GLY A 5 17.41 9.99 2.22
N VAL A 6 16.18 9.64 1.94
CA VAL A 6 15.43 8.70 2.75
C VAL A 6 15.38 7.39 1.98
N SER A 7 15.88 6.31 2.56
CA SER A 7 15.84 5.00 1.94
C SER A 7 14.55 4.31 2.34
N ILE A 8 13.78 3.92 1.35
CA ILE A 8 12.49 3.28 1.57
C ILE A 8 12.58 1.86 1.06
N PRO A 9 12.32 0.85 1.90
CA PRO A 9 12.42 -0.53 1.45
C PRO A 9 11.25 -0.94 0.59
N LEU A 10 11.53 -1.71 -0.44
CA LEU A 10 10.51 -2.39 -1.24
C LEU A 10 10.34 -3.78 -0.64
N ILE A 11 9.15 -4.07 -0.19
CA ILE A 11 8.86 -5.37 0.41
C ILE A 11 8.41 -6.30 -0.69
N GLY A 12 9.11 -7.40 -0.85
CA GLY A 12 8.85 -8.32 -1.96
C GLY A 12 7.82 -9.37 -1.66
N VAL A 13 7.67 -9.72 -0.39
CA VAL A 13 6.75 -10.80 -0.01
C VAL A 13 5.91 -10.34 1.16
N VAL A 14 4.61 -10.48 1.04
CA VAL A 14 3.69 -10.22 2.12
C VAL A 14 2.95 -11.53 2.39
N THR A 15 3.19 -12.12 3.56
CA THR A 15 2.60 -13.39 3.92
C THR A 15 2.05 -13.28 5.32
N ALA A 16 0.84 -13.70 5.53
CA ALA A 16 0.26 -13.71 6.86
C ALA A 16 1.01 -14.69 7.75
N GLY A 17 1.07 -14.39 9.02
CA GLY A 17 1.78 -15.24 9.97
C GLY A 17 3.27 -15.02 10.03
N GLN A 18 3.78 -14.12 9.20
CA GLN A 18 5.19 -13.74 9.19
C GLN A 18 5.30 -12.26 9.44
N PRO A 19 6.37 -11.79 10.07
CA PRO A 19 6.56 -10.35 10.25
C PRO A 19 6.76 -9.70 8.88
N ILE A 20 5.75 -8.99 8.41
CA ILE A 20 5.76 -8.39 7.08
C ILE A 20 6.94 -7.42 6.91
N PHE A 21 7.26 -6.70 7.97
CA PHE A 21 8.29 -5.69 7.93
C PHE A 21 9.66 -6.21 8.39
N ALA A 22 9.82 -7.55 8.46
CA ALA A 22 11.11 -8.12 8.74
C ALA A 22 12.03 -7.85 7.56
N TYR A 23 13.27 -7.53 7.85
CA TYR A 23 14.17 -7.09 6.83
C TYR A 23 14.50 -8.19 5.80
N GLU A 24 14.32 -9.45 6.16
CA GLU A 24 14.46 -10.54 5.18
C GLU A 24 13.48 -10.44 4.02
N ASN A 25 12.38 -9.72 4.20
CA ASN A 25 11.40 -9.54 3.14
C ASN A 25 11.71 -8.35 2.24
N TYR A 26 12.76 -7.59 2.55
CA TYR A 26 13.12 -6.43 1.76
C TYR A 26 13.80 -6.89 0.48
N GLU A 27 13.25 -6.48 -0.66
CA GLU A 27 13.73 -6.87 -1.97
C GLU A 27 14.71 -5.83 -2.51
N ASP A 28 14.50 -4.59 -2.19
CA ASP A 28 15.29 -3.50 -2.73
C ASP A 28 15.08 -2.26 -1.86
N TYR A 29 15.83 -1.20 -2.16
CA TYR A 29 15.68 0.08 -1.47
C TYR A 29 15.67 1.16 -2.52
N TYR A 30 14.83 2.17 -2.31
CA TYR A 30 14.79 3.34 -3.16
C TYR A 30 15.06 4.56 -2.30
N THR A 31 15.85 5.48 -2.81
CA THR A 31 16.24 6.66 -2.08
C THR A 31 15.53 7.87 -2.66
N PHE A 32 14.88 8.62 -1.80
CA PHE A 32 14.14 9.82 -2.17
C PHE A 32 14.68 11.00 -1.40
N PRO A 33 14.48 12.23 -1.89
CA PRO A 33 14.89 13.41 -1.13
C PRO A 33 14.22 13.46 0.23
N ALA A 34 15.00 13.80 1.25
CA ALA A 34 14.50 13.78 2.62
C ALA A 34 13.29 14.70 2.83
N GLY A 35 13.24 15.80 2.10
CA GLY A 35 12.14 16.74 2.26
C GLY A 35 10.80 16.23 1.81
N GLU A 36 10.77 15.18 0.96
CA GLU A 36 9.51 14.66 0.47
C GLU A 36 8.74 13.90 1.52
N PHE A 37 9.43 13.15 2.37
CA PHE A 37 8.78 12.22 3.27
C PHE A 37 9.35 12.30 4.68
N ARG A 38 9.70 13.51 5.11
CA ARG A 38 10.35 13.68 6.39
C ARG A 38 9.47 13.18 7.53
N GLY A 39 10.06 12.42 8.43
CA GLY A 39 9.38 11.97 9.65
C GLY A 39 8.38 10.86 9.46
N GLU A 40 8.28 10.28 8.28
CA GLU A 40 7.32 9.23 8.03
C GLU A 40 7.99 7.87 8.01
N ASP A 41 7.23 6.86 8.42
CA ASP A 41 7.67 5.47 8.40
C ASP A 41 7.08 4.85 7.13
N LEU A 42 7.93 4.59 6.15
CA LEU A 42 7.48 4.27 4.80
C LEU A 42 7.98 2.91 4.34
N PHE A 43 7.21 2.29 3.48
CA PHE A 43 7.65 1.12 2.74
C PHE A 43 7.02 1.18 1.35
N MET A 44 7.50 0.33 0.45
CA MET A 44 6.97 0.27 -0.90
C MET A 44 6.51 -1.15 -1.20
N LEU A 45 5.51 -1.26 -2.06
CA LEU A 45 5.02 -2.54 -2.57
C LEU A 45 4.81 -2.43 -4.06
N ARG A 46 5.00 -3.56 -4.75
CA ARG A 46 4.70 -3.64 -6.17
C ARG A 46 3.24 -4.02 -6.35
N VAL A 47 2.54 -3.29 -7.20
CA VAL A 47 1.13 -3.53 -7.46
C VAL A 47 0.97 -4.60 -8.53
N GLU A 48 0.07 -5.54 -8.29
CA GLU A 48 -0.28 -6.54 -9.27
C GLU A 48 -1.74 -6.41 -9.62
N GLY A 49 -2.05 -6.49 -10.90
CA GLY A 49 -3.42 -6.47 -11.37
C GLY A 49 -3.94 -5.07 -11.66
N THR A 50 -5.22 -5.01 -11.93
CA THR A 50 -5.85 -3.82 -12.48
C THR A 50 -6.94 -3.24 -11.59
N SER A 51 -6.98 -3.62 -10.31
CA SER A 51 -8.11 -3.24 -9.45
C SER A 51 -8.16 -1.75 -9.13
N MET A 52 -7.09 -1.01 -9.41
CA MET A 52 -7.02 0.41 -9.05
C MET A 52 -6.70 1.30 -10.24
N ILE A 53 -6.97 0.85 -11.45
CA ILE A 53 -6.58 1.59 -12.65
C ILE A 53 -7.30 2.93 -12.77
N ASP A 54 -8.53 3.04 -12.28
CA ASP A 54 -9.27 4.30 -12.36
C ASP A 54 -8.74 5.34 -11.37
N ALA A 55 -7.91 4.93 -10.43
CA ALA A 55 -7.21 5.85 -9.55
C ALA A 55 -5.79 6.13 -10.06
N GLY A 56 -5.45 5.62 -11.23
CA GLY A 56 -4.13 5.86 -11.81
C GLY A 56 -3.04 4.94 -11.28
N ILE A 57 -3.40 3.87 -10.58
CA ILE A 57 -2.43 2.90 -10.07
C ILE A 57 -2.50 1.68 -10.97
N MET A 58 -1.39 1.41 -11.66
CA MET A 58 -1.36 0.39 -12.71
C MET A 58 -0.56 -0.83 -12.28
N ASP A 59 -0.78 -1.93 -12.97
CA ASP A 59 0.01 -3.13 -12.75
C ASP A 59 1.49 -2.83 -12.91
N GLY A 60 2.30 -3.27 -11.98
CA GLY A 60 3.74 -3.04 -12.03
C GLY A 60 4.21 -1.76 -11.32
N ASP A 61 3.30 -0.89 -10.96
CA ASP A 61 3.67 0.31 -10.21
C ASP A 61 4.22 -0.09 -8.84
N LYS A 62 5.12 0.73 -8.31
CA LYS A 62 5.59 0.58 -6.94
C LYS A 62 4.97 1.69 -6.13
N ILE A 63 4.11 1.33 -5.20
CA ILE A 63 3.45 2.34 -4.36
C ILE A 63 4.29 2.62 -3.13
N ILE A 64 4.23 3.86 -2.67
CA ILE A 64 4.88 4.30 -1.45
C ILE A 64 3.80 4.41 -0.40
N VAL A 65 4.02 3.74 0.71
CA VAL A 65 2.98 3.52 1.73
C VAL A 65 3.50 4.01 3.08
N ARG A 66 2.71 4.84 3.74
CA ARG A 66 3.03 5.24 5.12
C ARG A 66 2.40 4.20 6.06
N ARG A 67 3.22 3.63 6.92
CA ARG A 67 2.74 2.61 7.86
C ARG A 67 1.79 3.25 8.85
N GLN A 68 0.60 2.69 8.95
CA GLN A 68 -0.38 3.08 9.94
C GLN A 68 -1.40 1.95 10.05
N GLN A 69 -2.02 1.83 11.19
CA GLN A 69 -2.97 0.76 11.43
C GLN A 69 -4.41 1.19 11.30
N THR A 70 -4.64 2.47 11.04
CA THR A 70 -5.98 3.02 10.89
C THR A 70 -6.09 3.72 9.55
N ALA A 71 -7.33 3.94 9.12
CA ALA A 71 -7.59 4.63 7.87
C ALA A 71 -8.88 5.41 7.98
N GLU A 72 -9.00 6.45 7.16
CA GLU A 72 -10.21 7.25 7.08
C GLU A 72 -10.90 6.98 5.77
N ASN A 73 -12.21 7.22 5.75
CA ASN A 73 -13.01 6.96 4.57
C ASN A 73 -12.47 7.72 3.37
N GLY A 74 -12.35 7.03 2.26
CA GLY A 74 -11.87 7.61 1.02
C GLY A 74 -10.37 7.50 0.79
N GLU A 75 -9.62 7.04 1.78
CA GLU A 75 -8.17 6.87 1.60
C GLU A 75 -7.87 5.59 0.86
N ILE A 76 -6.80 5.63 0.05
CA ILE A 76 -6.30 4.43 -0.61
C ILE A 76 -5.32 3.78 0.34
N VAL A 77 -5.55 2.52 0.66
CA VAL A 77 -4.78 1.81 1.68
C VAL A 77 -4.25 0.50 1.14
N VAL A 78 -3.24 0.00 1.84
CA VAL A 78 -2.82 -1.39 1.70
C VAL A 78 -3.43 -2.13 2.88
N ALA A 79 -4.21 -3.14 2.58
CA ALA A 79 -4.89 -3.93 3.60
C ALA A 79 -4.49 -5.39 3.45
N LEU A 80 -4.39 -6.07 4.59
CA LEU A 80 -4.13 -7.50 4.61
C LEU A 80 -5.47 -8.19 4.81
N VAL A 81 -5.83 -9.01 3.84
CA VAL A 81 -7.05 -9.80 3.87
C VAL A 81 -6.64 -11.24 3.66
N ASP A 82 -6.98 -12.10 4.60
CA ASP A 82 -6.47 -13.47 4.61
C ASP A 82 -4.94 -13.41 4.57
N ASP A 83 -4.33 -13.98 3.56
CA ASP A 83 -2.87 -14.05 3.49
C ASP A 83 -2.29 -13.09 2.47
N SER A 84 -3.07 -12.13 1.98
CA SER A 84 -2.58 -11.29 0.90
C SER A 84 -2.78 -9.82 1.19
N ALA A 85 -1.86 -9.02 0.68
CA ALA A 85 -2.01 -7.58 0.68
C ALA A 85 -2.79 -7.15 -0.55
N THR A 86 -3.70 -6.21 -0.38
CA THR A 86 -4.45 -5.65 -1.48
C THR A 86 -4.49 -4.13 -1.35
N VAL A 87 -4.58 -3.45 -2.46
CA VAL A 87 -4.65 -1.99 -2.50
C VAL A 87 -6.06 -1.62 -2.94
N LYS A 88 -6.76 -0.87 -2.11
CA LYS A 88 -8.15 -0.51 -2.35
C LYS A 88 -8.45 0.80 -1.68
N ARG A 89 -9.59 1.41 -2.06
CA ARG A 89 -10.06 2.58 -1.36
C ARG A 89 -10.88 2.11 -0.15
N PHE A 90 -10.59 2.70 0.98
CA PHE A 90 -11.13 2.26 2.27
C PHE A 90 -12.39 3.03 2.63
N TYR A 91 -13.39 2.32 3.11
CA TYR A 91 -14.55 2.93 3.75
C TYR A 91 -14.98 2.09 4.93
N ARG A 92 -15.45 2.76 5.97
CA ARG A 92 -16.10 2.09 7.10
C ARG A 92 -17.56 2.53 7.09
N LYS A 93 -18.46 1.56 7.02
CA LYS A 93 -19.86 1.88 6.87
C LYS A 93 -20.68 0.87 7.64
N ASP A 94 -21.52 1.37 8.55
CA ASP A 94 -22.44 0.52 9.33
C ASP A 94 -21.72 -0.62 10.06
N GLY A 95 -20.55 -0.33 10.60
CA GLY A 95 -19.78 -1.32 11.36
C GLY A 95 -19.01 -2.32 10.49
N HIS A 96 -19.05 -2.14 9.19
CA HIS A 96 -18.32 -3.01 8.26
C HIS A 96 -17.22 -2.23 7.58
N ILE A 97 -16.20 -2.95 7.11
CA ILE A 97 -15.16 -2.38 6.28
C ILE A 97 -15.48 -2.70 4.83
N VAL A 98 -15.46 -1.68 3.99
CA VAL A 98 -15.66 -1.84 2.55
C VAL A 98 -14.35 -1.49 1.86
N LEU A 99 -13.81 -2.43 1.10
CA LEU A 99 -12.63 -2.20 0.28
C LEU A 99 -13.12 -2.05 -1.15
N HIS A 100 -13.01 -0.84 -1.67
CA HIS A 100 -13.59 -0.46 -2.95
C HIS A 100 -12.52 -0.43 -4.03
N PRO A 101 -12.64 -1.25 -5.08
CA PRO A 101 -11.70 -1.18 -6.19
C PRO A 101 -12.02 0.04 -7.04
N GLU A 102 -10.98 0.67 -7.58
CA GLU A 102 -11.16 1.75 -8.54
C GLU A 102 -11.10 1.16 -9.94
N ASN A 103 -12.12 0.36 -10.25
CA ASN A 103 -12.23 -0.33 -11.52
C ASN A 103 -13.70 -0.76 -11.66
N GLU A 104 -14.37 -0.23 -12.67
CA GLU A 104 -15.80 -0.45 -12.84
C GLU A 104 -16.18 -1.92 -13.06
N ALA A 105 -15.22 -2.72 -13.51
CA ALA A 105 -15.50 -4.14 -13.74
C ALA A 105 -15.49 -4.97 -12.46
N LEU A 106 -15.11 -4.37 -11.33
CA LEU A 106 -14.96 -5.10 -10.07
C LEU A 106 -15.91 -4.56 -9.02
N SER A 107 -16.22 -5.38 -8.03
CA SER A 107 -17.19 -5.05 -6.99
C SER A 107 -16.51 -4.81 -5.67
N ASP A 108 -17.19 -4.08 -4.81
CA ASP A 108 -16.75 -3.85 -3.43
C ASP A 108 -16.59 -5.16 -2.69
N MET A 109 -15.62 -5.19 -1.80
CA MET A 109 -15.41 -6.31 -0.90
C MET A 109 -15.80 -5.83 0.50
N ILE A 110 -16.69 -6.57 1.14
CA ILE A 110 -17.24 -6.16 2.44
C ILE A 110 -16.81 -7.16 3.50
N PHE A 111 -16.28 -6.64 4.59
CA PHE A 111 -15.72 -7.45 5.66
C PHE A 111 -16.21 -6.99 7.02
N GLU A 112 -16.16 -7.90 7.97
CA GLU A 112 -16.28 -7.55 9.38
C GLU A 112 -14.98 -6.88 9.82
N ASP A 113 -15.07 -6.08 10.86
CA ASP A 113 -13.94 -5.28 11.31
C ASP A 113 -12.69 -6.12 11.58
N GLY A 114 -12.82 -7.25 12.20
CA GLY A 114 -11.66 -8.08 12.55
C GLY A 114 -11.06 -8.87 11.41
N GLU A 115 -11.65 -8.81 10.23
CA GLU A 115 -11.17 -9.61 9.09
C GLU A 115 -10.12 -8.89 8.26
N VAL A 116 -9.90 -7.60 8.51
CA VAL A 116 -9.01 -6.78 7.71
C VAL A 116 -8.01 -6.07 8.61
N SER A 117 -6.74 -6.13 8.24
CA SER A 117 -5.70 -5.37 8.93
C SER A 117 -5.18 -4.31 7.98
N ILE A 118 -5.17 -3.06 8.42
CA ILE A 118 -4.62 -1.98 7.61
C ILE A 118 -3.10 -1.97 7.82
N LEU A 119 -2.36 -2.00 6.73
CA LEU A 119 -0.91 -1.94 6.78
C LEU A 119 -0.41 -0.51 6.59
N GLY A 120 -1.12 0.29 5.83
CA GLY A 120 -0.72 1.66 5.63
C GLY A 120 -1.57 2.38 4.61
N LYS A 121 -1.25 3.66 4.44
CA LYS A 121 -1.92 4.55 3.49
C LYS A 121 -0.99 4.82 2.33
N VAL A 122 -1.51 4.71 1.12
CA VAL A 122 -0.73 5.01 -0.08
C VAL A 122 -0.53 6.51 -0.17
N VAL A 123 0.73 6.95 -0.21
CA VAL A 123 1.06 8.38 -0.26
C VAL A 123 1.83 8.75 -1.52
N GLY A 124 2.19 7.79 -2.35
CA GLY A 124 2.87 8.06 -3.60
C GLY A 124 3.05 6.82 -4.42
N LEU A 125 3.62 6.97 -5.60
CA LEU A 125 3.97 5.81 -6.41
C LEU A 125 5.13 6.16 -7.34
N MET A 126 5.81 5.13 -7.79
CA MET A 126 6.89 5.24 -8.74
C MET A 126 6.61 4.30 -9.89
N ARG A 127 6.78 4.78 -11.10
CA ARG A 127 6.53 3.99 -12.30
C ARG A 127 7.67 4.18 -13.28
N ASN A 128 8.14 3.08 -13.83
CA ASN A 128 9.13 3.12 -14.89
C ASN A 128 8.45 2.83 -16.21
N TYR A 129 8.88 3.56 -17.24
CA TYR A 129 8.40 3.31 -18.60
C TYR A 129 9.40 2.51 -19.42
N ARG A 130 10.37 1.93 -18.76
CA ARG A 130 11.34 1.12 -19.47
C ARG A 130 10.75 -0.21 -19.79
N SER A 131 10.99 -0.69 -20.91
CA SER A 131 10.51 -2.01 -21.28
C SER A 131 11.49 -3.09 -20.83
#